data_2e0ce69e5a00f7c2646a88cfd737ff12
#
_entry.id   2e0ce69e5a00f7c2646a88cfd737ff12
#
_cell.length_a   1.000
_cell.length_b   1.000
_cell.length_c   1.000
_cell.angle_alpha   90.00
_cell.angle_beta   90.00
_cell.angle_gamma   90.00
#
_symmetry.space_group_name_H-M   'P 1'
#
loop_
_entity.id
_entity.type
_entity.pdbx_description
1 polymer ?
#
loop_
_entity_poly.entity_id
_entity_poly.type
_entity_poly.pdbx_seq_one_letter_code
_entity_poly.pdbx_strand_id
1 'polypeptide(L)'
;MKKQTVLLVDDEASTLALLRTILDQEYRLVFARNGAEAVAAVLKHRPSLALLDVGLPDVNGYDLCQHIKQIDPTQALQVIFITAYASLEQETKGFAAGAVDYIVKPVSAPIVRARVAAHLSLVRVTALERSHRDAILMLAHAGHYNDTDTGAHIWRMGAYAAALARACGWDAESVARMELAAPMHDTGKLGIPQAILRKPGPLDEQEWEVMRTHAQIGHDILRKSKAPLFQLAAEVALRHHEKWDGSGYPGGMKAKEIPESARIVALADVFDALSMKRPYKEPWATDRILSYLKENAGSHFDPEMVPVFCGIVPELLEIRTRSHDATATSAEL
;
A
#
# COMPACT_ATOMS: atom_id res chain seq x y z
N MET A 1 -5.76 -5.74 -26.14
CA MET A 1 -5.09 -5.94 -24.87
C MET A 1 -3.97 -6.98 -25.06
N LYS A 2 -2.82 -6.82 -24.38
CA LYS A 2 -1.72 -7.79 -24.46
C LYS A 2 -2.14 -9.08 -23.73
N LYS A 3 -1.98 -10.25 -24.40
CA LYS A 3 -2.30 -11.55 -23.79
C LYS A 3 -1.41 -11.79 -22.58
N GLN A 4 -1.98 -12.28 -21.47
CA GLN A 4 -1.21 -12.71 -20.30
C GLN A 4 -0.35 -13.94 -20.63
N THR A 5 0.83 -14.03 -20.02
CA THR A 5 1.77 -15.13 -20.26
C THR A 5 1.55 -16.24 -19.23
N VAL A 6 1.35 -17.45 -19.72
CA VAL A 6 1.22 -18.67 -18.93
C VAL A 6 2.41 -19.59 -19.26
N LEU A 7 3.10 -20.03 -18.21
CA LEU A 7 4.17 -21.02 -18.31
C LEU A 7 3.57 -22.42 -18.13
N LEU A 8 3.92 -23.33 -19.02
CA LEU A 8 3.52 -24.75 -18.99
C LEU A 8 4.78 -25.58 -18.75
N VAL A 9 4.81 -26.32 -17.64
CA VAL A 9 5.97 -27.14 -17.23
C VAL A 9 5.52 -28.58 -17.06
N ASP A 10 5.97 -29.45 -17.96
CA ASP A 10 5.68 -30.88 -17.94
C ASP A 10 6.72 -31.57 -18.83
N ASP A 11 7.28 -32.71 -18.43
CA ASP A 11 8.25 -33.45 -19.22
C ASP A 11 7.60 -34.23 -20.40
N GLU A 12 6.31 -34.52 -20.28
CA GLU A 12 5.52 -35.18 -21.31
C GLU A 12 5.07 -34.19 -22.42
N ALA A 13 5.61 -34.39 -23.62
CA ALA A 13 5.25 -33.60 -24.79
C ALA A 13 3.74 -33.67 -25.14
N SER A 14 3.09 -34.79 -24.83
CA SER A 14 1.65 -35.01 -25.00
C SER A 14 0.82 -34.08 -24.14
N THR A 15 1.17 -33.91 -22.87
CA THR A 15 0.52 -33.02 -21.90
C THR A 15 0.71 -31.58 -22.32
N LEU A 16 1.91 -31.16 -22.71
CA LEU A 16 2.19 -29.83 -23.22
C LEU A 16 1.38 -29.50 -24.47
N ALA A 17 1.28 -30.47 -25.41
CA ALA A 17 0.46 -30.29 -26.64
C ALA A 17 -1.03 -30.15 -26.33
N LEU A 18 -1.54 -30.93 -25.38
CA LEU A 18 -2.94 -30.83 -24.92
C LEU A 18 -3.21 -29.46 -24.27
N LEU A 19 -2.37 -29.04 -23.33
CA LEU A 19 -2.50 -27.74 -22.66
C LEU A 19 -2.39 -26.58 -23.64
N ARG A 20 -1.51 -26.69 -24.64
CA ARG A 20 -1.43 -25.72 -25.73
C ARG A 20 -2.79 -25.59 -26.45
N THR A 21 -3.37 -26.72 -26.87
CA THR A 21 -4.67 -26.70 -27.57
C THR A 21 -5.78 -26.08 -26.74
N ILE A 22 -5.70 -26.21 -25.41
CA ILE A 22 -6.69 -25.66 -24.48
C ILE A 22 -6.54 -24.14 -24.34
N LEU A 23 -5.31 -23.58 -24.33
CA LEU A 23 -5.01 -22.25 -23.83
C LEU A 23 -4.46 -21.24 -24.86
N ASP A 24 -3.98 -21.67 -26.05
CA ASP A 24 -3.24 -20.81 -26.99
C ASP A 24 -4.08 -19.68 -27.61
N GLN A 25 -5.38 -19.86 -27.69
CA GLN A 25 -6.27 -18.81 -28.20
C GLN A 25 -6.37 -17.60 -27.26
N GLU A 26 -6.31 -17.83 -25.94
CA GLU A 26 -6.56 -16.81 -24.93
C GLU A 26 -5.28 -16.23 -24.36
N TYR A 27 -4.19 -17.05 -24.25
CA TYR A 27 -2.97 -16.71 -23.54
C TYR A 27 -1.74 -16.79 -24.44
N ARG A 28 -0.67 -16.10 -24.02
CA ARG A 28 0.67 -16.30 -24.55
C ARG A 28 1.32 -17.45 -23.79
N LEU A 29 1.67 -18.54 -24.48
CA LEU A 29 2.22 -19.72 -23.84
C LEU A 29 3.75 -19.75 -23.91
N VAL A 30 4.38 -20.17 -22.82
CA VAL A 30 5.80 -20.48 -22.71
C VAL A 30 5.90 -21.92 -22.19
N PHE A 31 6.85 -22.67 -22.67
CA PHE A 31 6.97 -24.10 -22.39
C PHE A 31 8.31 -24.37 -21.73
N ALA A 32 8.31 -25.31 -20.79
CA ALA A 32 9.50 -25.88 -20.17
C ALA A 32 9.28 -27.37 -19.94
N ARG A 33 10.34 -28.19 -20.08
CA ARG A 33 10.27 -29.66 -19.94
C ARG A 33 10.99 -30.15 -18.68
N ASN A 34 11.62 -29.27 -17.95
CA ASN A 34 12.34 -29.54 -16.72
C ASN A 34 12.45 -28.29 -15.86
N GLY A 35 12.94 -28.44 -14.63
CA GLY A 35 13.06 -27.35 -13.68
C GLY A 35 14.01 -26.23 -14.13
N ALA A 36 15.13 -26.58 -14.75
CA ALA A 36 16.11 -25.59 -15.23
C ALA A 36 15.50 -24.68 -16.32
N GLU A 37 14.78 -25.28 -17.28
CA GLU A 37 14.05 -24.51 -18.30
C GLU A 37 12.94 -23.65 -17.69
N ALA A 38 12.22 -24.16 -16.67
CA ALA A 38 11.17 -23.43 -16.00
C ALA A 38 11.71 -22.17 -15.30
N VAL A 39 12.82 -22.27 -14.56
CA VAL A 39 13.51 -21.14 -13.93
C VAL A 39 13.94 -20.10 -14.97
N ALA A 40 14.59 -20.53 -16.05
CA ALA A 40 15.00 -19.65 -17.13
C ALA A 40 13.80 -18.94 -17.78
N ALA A 41 12.67 -19.64 -17.95
CA ALA A 41 11.44 -19.10 -18.51
C ALA A 41 10.80 -18.06 -17.59
N VAL A 42 10.80 -18.27 -16.28
CA VAL A 42 10.29 -17.30 -15.29
C VAL A 42 11.09 -16.01 -15.36
N LEU A 43 12.41 -16.08 -15.31
CA LEU A 43 13.29 -14.90 -15.36
C LEU A 43 13.14 -14.13 -16.68
N LYS A 44 13.06 -14.84 -17.80
CA LYS A 44 13.03 -14.24 -19.15
C LYS A 44 11.64 -13.68 -19.51
N HIS A 45 10.58 -14.40 -19.20
CA HIS A 45 9.25 -14.12 -19.73
C HIS A 45 8.30 -13.55 -18.69
N ARG A 46 8.63 -13.62 -17.39
CA ARG A 46 7.83 -13.12 -16.26
C ARG A 46 6.36 -13.53 -16.39
N PRO A 47 6.05 -14.85 -16.41
CA PRO A 47 4.68 -15.31 -16.56
C PRO A 47 3.81 -14.90 -15.37
N SER A 48 2.53 -14.71 -15.60
CA SER A 48 1.56 -14.41 -14.54
C SER A 48 1.04 -15.65 -13.84
N LEU A 49 1.13 -16.81 -14.53
CA LEU A 49 0.70 -18.10 -14.01
C LEU A 49 1.59 -19.21 -14.58
N ALA A 50 1.90 -20.21 -13.76
CA ALA A 50 2.55 -21.46 -14.18
C ALA A 50 1.62 -22.65 -13.90
N LEU A 51 1.43 -23.49 -14.90
CA LEU A 51 0.92 -24.85 -14.74
C LEU A 51 2.14 -25.76 -14.61
N LEU A 52 2.32 -26.39 -13.45
CA LEU A 52 3.54 -27.08 -13.08
C LEU A 52 3.27 -28.56 -12.74
N ASP A 53 3.87 -29.46 -13.49
CA ASP A 53 3.86 -30.87 -13.10
C ASP A 53 4.69 -31.08 -11.83
N VAL A 54 4.22 -31.98 -10.97
CA VAL A 54 4.94 -32.40 -9.75
C VAL A 54 6.08 -33.35 -10.07
N GLY A 55 5.92 -34.20 -11.08
CA GLY A 55 6.84 -35.27 -11.45
C GLY A 55 7.83 -34.88 -12.54
N LEU A 56 8.72 -33.92 -12.30
CA LEU A 56 9.74 -33.53 -13.27
C LEU A 56 11.01 -34.43 -13.16
N PRO A 57 11.81 -34.59 -14.23
CA PRO A 57 12.94 -35.50 -14.26
C PRO A 57 14.14 -35.03 -13.46
N ASP A 58 14.31 -33.73 -13.23
CA ASP A 58 15.50 -33.12 -12.62
C ASP A 58 15.24 -32.57 -11.21
N VAL A 59 13.99 -32.27 -10.87
CA VAL A 59 13.60 -31.65 -9.58
C VAL A 59 12.19 -32.04 -9.22
N ASN A 60 11.88 -32.12 -7.92
CA ASN A 60 10.52 -32.28 -7.48
C ASN A 60 9.74 -30.95 -7.70
N GLY A 61 8.53 -31.03 -8.27
CA GLY A 61 7.72 -29.83 -8.56
C GLY A 61 7.43 -28.94 -7.36
N TYR A 62 7.34 -29.50 -6.14
CA TYR A 62 7.16 -28.71 -4.92
C TYR A 62 8.38 -27.84 -4.62
N ASP A 63 9.59 -28.41 -4.73
CA ASP A 63 10.85 -27.68 -4.52
C ASP A 63 11.04 -26.61 -5.60
N LEU A 64 10.70 -26.94 -6.83
CA LEU A 64 10.71 -25.96 -7.94
C LEU A 64 9.73 -24.80 -7.68
N CYS A 65 8.54 -25.09 -7.18
CA CYS A 65 7.56 -24.04 -6.84
C CYS A 65 8.13 -23.07 -5.79
N GLN A 66 8.72 -23.60 -4.70
CA GLN A 66 9.34 -22.76 -3.67
C GLN A 66 10.47 -21.91 -4.25
N HIS A 67 11.32 -22.50 -5.08
CA HIS A 67 12.42 -21.78 -5.72
C HIS A 67 11.91 -20.66 -6.66
N ILE A 68 10.93 -20.95 -7.50
CA ILE A 68 10.32 -19.97 -8.41
C ILE A 68 9.69 -18.81 -7.62
N LYS A 69 9.04 -19.10 -6.50
CA LYS A 69 8.45 -18.07 -5.63
C LYS A 69 9.51 -17.16 -5.01
N GLN A 70 10.69 -17.68 -4.69
CA GLN A 70 11.80 -16.89 -4.13
C GLN A 70 12.45 -15.98 -5.18
N ILE A 71 12.56 -16.43 -6.42
CA ILE A 71 13.20 -15.66 -7.49
C ILE A 71 12.24 -14.69 -8.20
N ASP A 72 10.91 -14.81 -7.99
CA ASP A 72 9.94 -13.84 -8.52
C ASP A 72 9.93 -12.58 -7.66
N PRO A 73 10.55 -11.47 -8.12
CA PRO A 73 10.67 -10.25 -7.33
C PRO A 73 9.31 -9.58 -7.07
N THR A 74 8.30 -9.92 -7.88
CA THR A 74 6.95 -9.35 -7.74
C THR A 74 6.06 -10.19 -6.83
N GLN A 75 6.45 -11.42 -6.52
CA GLN A 75 5.64 -12.45 -5.83
C GLN A 75 4.24 -12.63 -6.43
N ALA A 76 4.08 -12.22 -7.70
CA ALA A 76 2.79 -12.20 -8.38
C ALA A 76 2.51 -13.48 -9.19
N LEU A 77 3.55 -14.32 -9.46
CA LEU A 77 3.40 -15.56 -10.20
C LEU A 77 2.51 -16.53 -9.45
N GLN A 78 1.38 -16.90 -10.03
CA GLN A 78 0.52 -17.95 -9.51
C GLN A 78 0.98 -19.31 -10.01
N VAL A 79 1.04 -20.31 -9.13
CA VAL A 79 1.41 -21.68 -9.49
C VAL A 79 0.24 -22.60 -9.24
N ILE A 80 -0.19 -23.32 -10.26
CA ILE A 80 -1.20 -24.39 -10.20
C ILE A 80 -0.48 -25.71 -10.51
N PHE A 81 -0.54 -26.66 -9.60
CA PHE A 81 0.02 -27.97 -9.87
C PHE A 81 -0.86 -28.79 -10.81
N ILE A 82 -0.19 -29.56 -11.69
CA ILE A 82 -0.82 -30.66 -12.42
C ILE A 82 -0.26 -31.96 -11.85
N THR A 83 -1.11 -32.84 -11.33
CA THR A 83 -0.66 -34.03 -10.60
C THR A 83 -1.47 -35.27 -10.97
N ALA A 84 -0.82 -36.43 -11.00
CA ALA A 84 -1.50 -37.72 -11.15
C ALA A 84 -2.20 -38.17 -9.84
N TYR A 85 -1.88 -37.55 -8.72
CA TYR A 85 -2.32 -38.01 -7.40
C TYR A 85 -3.10 -36.89 -6.67
N ALA A 86 -4.29 -37.24 -6.16
CA ALA A 86 -5.14 -36.35 -5.37
C ALA A 86 -5.26 -36.88 -3.94
N SER A 87 -4.15 -36.94 -3.18
CA SER A 87 -4.23 -37.24 -1.75
C SER A 87 -4.21 -35.94 -0.94
N LEU A 88 -4.91 -35.91 0.18
CA LEU A 88 -4.94 -34.78 1.10
C LEU A 88 -3.52 -34.33 1.53
N GLU A 89 -2.62 -35.29 1.70
CA GLU A 89 -1.23 -35.03 2.08
C GLU A 89 -0.48 -34.27 0.97
N GLN A 90 -0.70 -34.62 -0.30
CA GLN A 90 -0.05 -33.97 -1.43
C GLN A 90 -0.61 -32.59 -1.72
N GLU A 91 -1.92 -32.41 -1.55
CA GLU A 91 -2.55 -31.09 -1.63
C GLU A 91 -1.99 -30.16 -0.55
N THR A 92 -1.89 -30.62 0.69
CA THR A 92 -1.30 -29.87 1.80
C THR A 92 0.14 -29.46 1.53
N LYS A 93 0.97 -30.38 0.99
CA LYS A 93 2.35 -30.09 0.57
C LYS A 93 2.40 -29.04 -0.55
N GLY A 94 1.48 -29.14 -1.52
CA GLY A 94 1.40 -28.19 -2.63
C GLY A 94 1.10 -26.75 -2.17
N PHE A 95 0.11 -26.59 -1.29
CA PHE A 95 -0.21 -25.27 -0.72
C PHE A 95 0.92 -24.76 0.18
N ALA A 96 1.56 -25.62 0.98
CA ALA A 96 2.73 -25.24 1.77
C ALA A 96 3.93 -24.82 0.91
N ALA A 97 4.07 -25.35 -0.31
CA ALA A 97 5.07 -24.92 -1.29
C ALA A 97 4.73 -23.56 -1.95
N GLY A 98 3.55 -22.99 -1.69
CA GLY A 98 3.12 -21.70 -2.22
C GLY A 98 2.27 -21.78 -3.50
N ALA A 99 1.80 -22.96 -3.88
CA ALA A 99 0.81 -23.08 -4.97
C ALA A 99 -0.55 -22.53 -4.52
N VAL A 100 -1.34 -22.10 -5.50
CA VAL A 100 -2.68 -21.53 -5.26
C VAL A 100 -3.80 -22.52 -5.60
N ASP A 101 -3.48 -23.59 -6.34
CA ASP A 101 -4.46 -24.57 -6.78
C ASP A 101 -3.75 -25.82 -7.35
N TYR A 102 -4.54 -26.84 -7.69
CA TYR A 102 -4.06 -28.06 -8.36
C TYR A 102 -5.09 -28.56 -9.38
N ILE A 103 -4.62 -29.31 -10.38
CA ILE A 103 -5.43 -29.98 -11.40
C ILE A 103 -5.00 -31.43 -11.46
N VAL A 104 -5.94 -32.35 -11.32
CA VAL A 104 -5.69 -33.79 -11.34
C VAL A 104 -5.65 -34.29 -12.78
N LYS A 105 -4.63 -35.09 -13.13
CA LYS A 105 -4.56 -35.84 -14.41
C LYS A 105 -5.57 -37.02 -14.39
N PRO A 106 -6.29 -37.29 -15.48
CA PRO A 106 -6.21 -36.65 -16.79
C PRO A 106 -6.84 -35.25 -16.83
N VAL A 107 -6.15 -34.30 -17.46
CA VAL A 107 -6.60 -32.91 -17.50
C VAL A 107 -7.87 -32.73 -18.30
N SER A 108 -8.83 -32.01 -17.75
CA SER A 108 -10.10 -31.65 -18.40
C SER A 108 -10.02 -30.21 -18.93
N ALA A 109 -10.26 -30.01 -20.22
CA ALA A 109 -10.19 -28.71 -20.86
C ALA A 109 -11.07 -27.62 -20.18
N PRO A 110 -12.35 -27.89 -19.82
CA PRO A 110 -13.17 -26.93 -19.07
C PRO A 110 -12.59 -26.55 -17.71
N ILE A 111 -12.03 -27.53 -16.97
CA ILE A 111 -11.43 -27.30 -15.64
C ILE A 111 -10.17 -26.44 -15.77
N VAL A 112 -9.27 -26.80 -16.70
CA VAL A 112 -8.04 -26.02 -16.96
C VAL A 112 -8.39 -24.56 -17.28
N ARG A 113 -9.29 -24.33 -18.24
CA ARG A 113 -9.71 -22.97 -18.59
C ARG A 113 -10.31 -22.20 -17.41
N ALA A 114 -11.21 -22.81 -16.65
CA ALA A 114 -11.87 -22.16 -15.53
C ALA A 114 -10.87 -21.76 -14.43
N ARG A 115 -9.94 -22.66 -14.04
CA ARG A 115 -8.94 -22.39 -13.00
C ARG A 115 -7.92 -21.36 -13.45
N VAL A 116 -7.39 -21.47 -14.66
CA VAL A 116 -6.45 -20.48 -15.23
C VAL A 116 -7.10 -19.10 -15.30
N ALA A 117 -8.33 -19.01 -15.79
CA ALA A 117 -9.04 -17.74 -15.87
C ALA A 117 -9.31 -17.13 -14.49
N ALA A 118 -9.74 -17.92 -13.50
CA ALA A 118 -10.00 -17.47 -12.15
C ALA A 118 -8.74 -16.88 -11.50
N HIS A 119 -7.62 -17.63 -11.52
CA HIS A 119 -6.38 -17.16 -10.89
C HIS A 119 -5.73 -15.98 -11.63
N LEU A 120 -5.79 -15.93 -12.97
CA LEU A 120 -5.32 -14.78 -13.72
C LEU A 120 -6.18 -13.52 -13.51
N SER A 121 -7.47 -13.68 -13.22
CA SER A 121 -8.33 -12.54 -12.86
C SER A 121 -7.92 -11.95 -11.51
N LEU A 122 -7.58 -12.78 -10.52
CA LEU A 122 -7.05 -12.33 -9.23
C LEU A 122 -5.73 -11.57 -9.38
N VAL A 123 -4.80 -12.08 -10.20
CA VAL A 123 -3.54 -11.37 -10.50
C VAL A 123 -3.81 -9.98 -11.07
N ARG A 124 -4.79 -9.83 -11.97
CA ARG A 124 -5.16 -8.52 -12.53
C ARG A 124 -5.74 -7.57 -11.49
N VAL A 125 -6.60 -8.06 -10.60
CA VAL A 125 -7.18 -7.26 -9.52
C VAL A 125 -6.08 -6.75 -8.61
N THR A 126 -5.20 -7.63 -8.13
CA THR A 126 -4.09 -7.23 -7.25
C THR A 126 -3.12 -6.25 -7.92
N ALA A 127 -2.82 -6.44 -9.21
CA ALA A 127 -1.98 -5.50 -9.95
C ALA A 127 -2.65 -4.11 -10.12
N LEU A 128 -3.96 -4.08 -10.32
CA LEU A 128 -4.74 -2.85 -10.40
C LEU A 128 -4.77 -2.13 -9.04
N GLU A 129 -5.00 -2.85 -7.97
CA GLU A 129 -4.97 -2.31 -6.60
C GLU A 129 -3.61 -1.69 -6.25
N ARG A 130 -2.50 -2.38 -6.59
CA ARG A 130 -1.15 -1.82 -6.43
C ARG A 130 -0.99 -0.52 -7.24
N SER A 131 -1.37 -0.55 -8.52
CA SER A 131 -1.27 0.64 -9.38
C SER A 131 -2.12 1.81 -8.86
N HIS A 132 -3.31 1.53 -8.31
CA HIS A 132 -4.14 2.55 -7.67
C HIS A 132 -3.46 3.12 -6.41
N ARG A 133 -2.90 2.25 -5.56
CA ARG A 133 -2.15 2.67 -4.37
C ARG A 133 -0.96 3.55 -4.76
N ASP A 134 -0.18 3.14 -5.75
CA ASP A 134 0.96 3.92 -6.25
C ASP A 134 0.52 5.30 -6.78
N ALA A 135 -0.57 5.36 -7.55
CA ALA A 135 -1.10 6.62 -8.05
C ALA A 135 -1.57 7.56 -6.92
N ILE A 136 -2.18 7.03 -5.85
CA ILE A 136 -2.59 7.79 -4.67
C ILE A 136 -1.37 8.35 -3.95
N LEU A 137 -0.34 7.52 -3.73
CA LEU A 137 0.91 7.97 -3.10
C LEU A 137 1.63 9.01 -3.96
N MET A 138 1.63 8.86 -5.29
CA MET A 138 2.18 9.88 -6.19
C MET A 138 1.41 11.20 -6.10
N LEU A 139 0.09 11.18 -5.93
CA LEU A 139 -0.72 12.38 -5.71
C LEU A 139 -0.36 13.05 -4.38
N ALA A 140 -0.20 12.28 -3.31
CA ALA A 140 0.26 12.77 -2.02
C ALA A 140 1.67 13.40 -2.14
N HIS A 141 2.59 12.71 -2.82
CA HIS A 141 3.93 13.25 -3.11
C HIS A 141 3.89 14.57 -3.88
N ALA A 142 3.00 14.69 -4.87
CA ALA A 142 2.85 15.94 -5.62
C ALA A 142 2.45 17.11 -4.71
N GLY A 143 1.55 16.89 -3.73
CA GLY A 143 1.16 17.88 -2.74
C GLY A 143 2.32 18.40 -1.89
N HIS A 144 3.30 17.54 -1.61
CA HIS A 144 4.47 17.85 -0.78
C HIS A 144 5.73 18.22 -1.59
N TYR A 145 5.66 18.20 -2.94
CA TYR A 145 6.85 18.37 -3.80
C TYR A 145 7.66 19.66 -3.55
N ASN A 146 6.97 20.71 -3.16
CA ASN A 146 7.56 22.00 -2.86
C ASN A 146 7.85 22.23 -1.37
N ASP A 147 7.48 21.29 -0.51
CA ASP A 147 7.72 21.34 0.92
C ASP A 147 9.09 20.71 1.27
N THR A 148 9.57 20.95 2.47
CA THR A 148 10.80 20.35 2.99
C THR A 148 10.62 18.90 3.43
N ASP A 149 9.37 18.40 3.45
CA ASP A 149 9.05 17.08 3.88
C ASP A 149 9.35 16.02 2.79
N THR A 150 9.99 14.94 3.20
CA THR A 150 10.45 13.87 2.31
C THR A 150 9.36 12.82 2.06
N GLY A 151 9.55 11.96 1.04
CA GLY A 151 8.65 10.83 0.78
C GLY A 151 8.41 9.91 1.98
N ALA A 152 9.35 9.85 2.92
CA ALA A 152 9.21 9.11 4.17
C ALA A 152 8.11 9.70 5.09
N HIS A 153 7.90 11.03 5.09
CA HIS A 153 6.79 11.66 5.82
C HIS A 153 5.44 11.12 5.37
N ILE A 154 5.20 11.07 4.06
CA ILE A 154 3.94 10.62 3.45
C ILE A 154 3.62 9.19 3.90
N TRP A 155 4.61 8.31 3.86
CA TRP A 155 4.44 6.93 4.32
C TRP A 155 4.13 6.86 5.82
N ARG A 156 4.88 7.62 6.66
CA ARG A 156 4.66 7.65 8.11
C ARG A 156 3.29 8.18 8.46
N MET A 157 2.84 9.25 7.79
CA MET A 157 1.50 9.83 8.00
C MET A 157 0.39 8.81 7.83
N GLY A 158 0.44 8.02 6.74
CA GLY A 158 -0.52 6.93 6.52
C GLY A 158 -0.48 5.90 7.65
N ALA A 159 0.72 5.41 7.99
CA ALA A 159 0.90 4.37 9.00
C ALA A 159 0.51 4.84 10.42
N TYR A 160 0.86 6.07 10.81
CA TYR A 160 0.49 6.64 12.12
C TYR A 160 -1.02 6.84 12.24
N ALA A 161 -1.65 7.41 11.21
CA ALA A 161 -3.09 7.61 11.20
C ALA A 161 -3.86 6.28 11.24
N ALA A 162 -3.39 5.26 10.52
CA ALA A 162 -3.95 3.92 10.56
C ALA A 162 -3.80 3.25 11.93
N ALA A 163 -2.63 3.38 12.58
CA ALA A 163 -2.41 2.85 13.92
C ALA A 163 -3.33 3.49 14.94
N LEU A 164 -3.49 4.82 14.90
CA LEU A 164 -4.39 5.54 15.81
C LEU A 164 -5.86 5.23 15.51
N ALA A 165 -6.28 5.18 14.25
CA ALA A 165 -7.65 4.80 13.87
C ALA A 165 -8.02 3.40 14.41
N ARG A 166 -7.10 2.43 14.29
CA ARG A 166 -7.26 1.08 14.84
C ARG A 166 -7.40 1.12 16.37
N ALA A 167 -6.57 1.89 17.05
CA ALA A 167 -6.62 2.03 18.50
C ALA A 167 -7.90 2.74 18.98
N CYS A 168 -8.49 3.61 18.14
CA CYS A 168 -9.79 4.23 18.36
C CYS A 168 -10.97 3.31 18.03
N GLY A 169 -10.74 2.06 17.59
CA GLY A 169 -11.78 1.07 17.35
C GLY A 169 -12.39 1.07 15.95
N TRP A 170 -11.74 1.68 14.97
CA TRP A 170 -12.20 1.63 13.58
C TRP A 170 -12.08 0.21 13.01
N ASP A 171 -13.00 -0.16 12.12
CA ASP A 171 -12.95 -1.43 11.40
C ASP A 171 -11.77 -1.47 10.40
N ALA A 172 -11.37 -2.69 10.02
CA ALA A 172 -10.20 -2.92 9.19
C ALA A 172 -10.27 -2.21 7.82
N GLU A 173 -11.45 -2.10 7.21
CA GLU A 173 -11.64 -1.44 5.92
C GLU A 173 -11.48 0.08 6.06
N SER A 174 -12.04 0.66 7.11
CA SER A 174 -11.92 2.09 7.44
C SER A 174 -10.49 2.46 7.81
N VAL A 175 -9.76 1.60 8.55
CA VAL A 175 -8.33 1.75 8.85
C VAL A 175 -7.50 1.75 7.56
N ALA A 176 -7.74 0.79 6.65
CA ALA A 176 -7.02 0.74 5.37
C ALA A 176 -7.30 1.98 4.50
N ARG A 177 -8.51 2.52 4.54
CA ARG A 177 -8.85 3.80 3.88
C ARG A 177 -8.12 4.97 4.52
N MET A 178 -8.02 5.04 5.84
CA MET A 178 -7.29 6.08 6.57
C MET A 178 -5.80 6.07 6.21
N GLU A 179 -5.20 4.89 6.12
CA GLU A 179 -3.79 4.74 5.72
C GLU A 179 -3.47 5.41 4.37
N LEU A 180 -4.42 5.36 3.43
CA LEU A 180 -4.28 5.97 2.10
C LEU A 180 -4.78 7.43 2.06
N ALA A 181 -5.73 7.82 2.92
CA ALA A 181 -6.31 9.16 2.93
C ALA A 181 -5.42 10.18 3.65
N ALA A 182 -4.86 9.82 4.80
CA ALA A 182 -4.05 10.71 5.62
C ALA A 182 -2.85 11.33 4.87
N PRO A 183 -2.10 10.62 4.02
CA PRO A 183 -1.04 11.19 3.19
C PRO A 183 -1.48 12.34 2.29
N MET A 184 -2.77 12.44 1.96
CA MET A 184 -3.30 13.47 1.05
C MET A 184 -3.77 14.75 1.77
N HIS A 185 -3.57 14.87 3.11
CA HIS A 185 -4.03 16.03 3.88
C HIS A 185 -3.55 17.37 3.31
N ASP A 186 -2.34 17.41 2.82
CA ASP A 186 -1.65 18.58 2.29
C ASP A 186 -1.68 18.74 0.77
N THR A 187 -2.48 17.96 0.04
CA THR A 187 -2.60 18.02 -1.43
C THR A 187 -2.88 19.43 -1.94
N GLY A 188 -3.57 20.26 -1.16
CA GLY A 188 -3.89 21.62 -1.54
C GLY A 188 -2.70 22.58 -1.58
N LYS A 189 -1.55 22.23 -1.02
CA LYS A 189 -0.30 23.01 -1.16
C LYS A 189 0.13 23.18 -2.62
N LEU A 190 -0.38 22.34 -3.54
CA LEU A 190 -0.23 22.53 -4.99
C LEU A 190 -0.75 23.91 -5.46
N GLY A 191 -1.74 24.46 -4.80
CA GLY A 191 -2.32 25.77 -5.13
C GLY A 191 -1.67 26.96 -4.43
N ILE A 192 -0.70 26.73 -3.55
CA ILE A 192 -0.02 27.79 -2.80
C ILE A 192 1.21 28.29 -3.57
N PRO A 193 1.39 29.60 -3.70
CA PRO A 193 2.58 30.17 -4.37
C PRO A 193 3.88 29.69 -3.73
N GLN A 194 4.85 29.31 -4.56
CA GLN A 194 6.18 28.85 -4.10
C GLN A 194 6.90 29.87 -3.22
N ALA A 195 6.72 31.15 -3.47
CA ALA A 195 7.30 32.23 -2.67
C ALA A 195 6.84 32.18 -1.21
N ILE A 196 5.63 31.69 -0.95
CA ILE A 196 5.08 31.52 0.40
C ILE A 196 5.56 30.17 0.99
N LEU A 197 5.44 29.08 0.22
CA LEU A 197 5.84 27.74 0.69
C LEU A 197 7.33 27.65 1.07
N ARG A 198 8.20 28.31 0.31
CA ARG A 198 9.67 28.27 0.47
C ARG A 198 10.25 29.53 1.10
N LYS A 199 9.42 30.38 1.72
CA LYS A 199 9.89 31.61 2.34
C LYS A 199 10.92 31.29 3.45
N PRO A 200 12.14 31.83 3.40
CA PRO A 200 13.13 31.62 4.45
C PRO A 200 12.83 32.57 5.62
N GLY A 201 11.84 32.22 6.43
CA GLY A 201 11.42 33.01 7.60
C GLY A 201 9.93 32.87 7.92
N PRO A 202 9.44 33.57 8.93
CA PRO A 202 8.02 33.52 9.30
C PRO A 202 7.16 34.17 8.21
N LEU A 203 5.96 33.61 8.03
CA LEU A 203 4.93 34.21 7.17
C LEU A 203 4.32 35.42 7.88
N ASP A 204 4.02 36.48 7.14
CA ASP A 204 3.19 37.57 7.62
C ASP A 204 1.70 37.19 7.59
N GLU A 205 0.81 38.10 8.04
CA GLU A 205 -0.62 37.82 8.17
C GLU A 205 -1.28 37.52 6.81
N GLN A 206 -0.92 38.24 5.75
CA GLN A 206 -1.47 38.04 4.40
C GLN A 206 -0.98 36.74 3.80
N GLU A 207 0.29 36.41 3.98
CA GLU A 207 0.85 35.11 3.55
C GLU A 207 0.22 33.94 4.31
N TRP A 208 -0.07 34.13 5.60
CA TRP A 208 -0.80 33.12 6.39
C TRP A 208 -2.24 32.93 5.89
N GLU A 209 -2.94 34.01 5.52
CA GLU A 209 -4.26 33.88 4.89
C GLU A 209 -4.21 33.02 3.63
N VAL A 210 -3.21 33.26 2.77
CA VAL A 210 -3.01 32.44 1.56
C VAL A 210 -2.64 31.01 1.93
N MET A 211 -1.70 30.82 2.88
CA MET A 211 -1.28 29.47 3.30
C MET A 211 -2.46 28.63 3.82
N ARG A 212 -3.35 29.20 4.62
CA ARG A 212 -4.54 28.50 5.15
C ARG A 212 -5.49 28.00 4.07
N THR A 213 -5.45 28.59 2.86
CA THR A 213 -6.33 28.17 1.76
C THR A 213 -6.01 26.76 1.25
N HIS A 214 -4.81 26.19 1.56
CA HIS A 214 -4.49 24.81 1.12
C HIS A 214 -5.51 23.78 1.61
N ALA A 215 -6.08 23.96 2.81
CA ALA A 215 -7.09 23.06 3.35
C ALA A 215 -8.34 23.00 2.44
N GLN A 216 -8.83 24.18 2.01
CA GLN A 216 -9.96 24.28 1.09
C GLN A 216 -9.60 23.80 -0.33
N ILE A 217 -8.42 24.15 -0.84
CA ILE A 217 -7.96 23.74 -2.17
C ILE A 217 -7.84 22.21 -2.22
N GLY A 218 -7.24 21.60 -1.19
CA GLY A 218 -7.11 20.14 -1.09
C GLY A 218 -8.47 19.43 -1.09
N HIS A 219 -9.40 19.94 -0.29
CA HIS A 219 -10.78 19.47 -0.30
C HIS A 219 -11.40 19.55 -1.69
N ASP A 220 -11.29 20.71 -2.37
CA ASP A 220 -11.91 20.94 -3.66
C ASP A 220 -11.32 20.07 -4.79
N ILE A 221 -10.05 19.69 -4.67
CA ILE A 221 -9.41 18.74 -5.57
C ILE A 221 -9.96 17.33 -5.32
N LEU A 222 -9.92 16.86 -4.07
CA LEU A 222 -10.18 15.47 -3.71
C LEU A 222 -11.67 15.09 -3.78
N ARG A 223 -12.59 16.00 -3.39
CA ARG A 223 -14.05 15.76 -3.42
C ARG A 223 -14.63 15.53 -4.82
N LYS A 224 -13.87 15.77 -5.89
CA LYS A 224 -14.32 15.50 -7.27
C LYS A 224 -14.56 14.02 -7.51
N SER A 225 -13.86 13.14 -6.80
CA SER A 225 -14.11 11.70 -6.81
C SER A 225 -15.21 11.35 -5.80
N LYS A 226 -16.14 10.46 -6.21
CA LYS A 226 -17.18 9.91 -5.33
C LYS A 226 -16.72 8.66 -4.57
N ALA A 227 -15.51 8.17 -4.81
CA ALA A 227 -15.00 7.00 -4.12
C ALA A 227 -14.80 7.31 -2.62
N PRO A 228 -15.19 6.38 -1.70
CA PRO A 228 -15.13 6.60 -0.25
C PRO A 228 -13.76 7.06 0.26
N LEU A 229 -12.67 6.55 -0.33
CA LEU A 229 -11.30 6.95 -0.02
C LEU A 229 -11.08 8.46 -0.24
N PHE A 230 -11.48 8.98 -1.40
CA PHE A 230 -11.26 10.40 -1.73
C PHE A 230 -12.21 11.33 -0.98
N GLN A 231 -13.39 10.84 -0.58
CA GLN A 231 -14.28 11.60 0.30
C GLN A 231 -13.67 11.75 1.69
N LEU A 232 -13.09 10.67 2.24
CA LEU A 232 -12.35 10.71 3.51
C LEU A 232 -11.12 11.62 3.40
N ALA A 233 -10.35 11.52 2.32
CA ALA A 233 -9.19 12.39 2.09
C ALA A 233 -9.58 13.87 1.95
N ALA A 234 -10.71 14.17 1.31
CA ALA A 234 -11.23 15.54 1.20
C ALA A 234 -11.64 16.10 2.56
N GLU A 235 -12.29 15.30 3.40
CA GLU A 235 -12.64 15.66 4.77
C GLU A 235 -11.38 15.94 5.60
N VAL A 236 -10.40 15.04 5.55
CA VAL A 236 -9.11 15.20 6.22
C VAL A 236 -8.40 16.47 5.74
N ALA A 237 -8.27 16.69 4.42
CA ALA A 237 -7.62 17.86 3.87
C ALA A 237 -8.27 19.16 4.35
N LEU A 238 -9.59 19.20 4.46
CA LEU A 238 -10.32 20.39 4.90
C LEU A 238 -10.14 20.66 6.40
N ARG A 239 -10.04 19.62 7.23
CA ARG A 239 -10.27 19.72 8.68
C ARG A 239 -9.07 19.38 9.56
N HIS A 240 -7.94 18.93 9.03
CA HIS A 240 -6.78 18.53 9.83
C HIS A 240 -6.12 19.68 10.62
N HIS A 241 -6.45 20.94 10.30
CA HIS A 241 -6.01 22.12 11.05
C HIS A 241 -7.09 22.70 11.98
N GLU A 242 -8.25 22.07 12.09
CA GLU A 242 -9.20 22.42 13.13
C GLU A 242 -8.61 22.06 14.50
N LYS A 243 -8.92 22.85 15.51
CA LYS A 243 -8.48 22.63 16.87
C LYS A 243 -9.65 22.40 17.81
N TRP A 244 -9.47 21.57 18.79
CA TRP A 244 -10.53 21.17 19.72
C TRP A 244 -11.27 22.32 20.35
N ASP A 245 -10.59 23.42 20.67
CA ASP A 245 -11.16 24.64 21.26
C ASP A 245 -11.84 25.59 20.25
N GLY A 246 -11.77 25.26 18.95
CA GLY A 246 -12.33 26.09 17.87
C GLY A 246 -11.43 27.21 17.40
N SER A 247 -10.19 27.30 17.86
CA SER A 247 -9.20 28.29 17.38
C SER A 247 -8.52 27.88 16.06
N GLY A 248 -8.90 26.73 15.50
CA GLY A 248 -8.38 26.20 14.24
C GLY A 248 -9.02 26.82 12.99
N TYR A 249 -8.69 26.25 11.83
CA TYR A 249 -9.21 26.71 10.54
C TYR A 249 -9.51 25.51 9.62
N PRO A 250 -10.32 25.70 8.56
CA PRO A 250 -10.95 26.92 8.10
C PRO A 250 -12.30 27.23 8.76
N GLY A 251 -12.93 26.28 9.45
CA GLY A 251 -14.30 26.41 9.94
C GLY A 251 -14.41 26.87 11.39
N GLY A 252 -13.34 26.77 12.19
CA GLY A 252 -13.39 27.04 13.62
C GLY A 252 -14.31 26.07 14.37
N MET A 253 -14.38 24.80 13.91
CA MET A 253 -15.18 23.73 14.51
C MET A 253 -14.65 23.39 15.91
N LYS A 254 -15.56 22.98 16.81
CA LYS A 254 -15.22 22.70 18.21
C LYS A 254 -15.49 21.25 18.59
N ALA A 255 -14.62 20.71 19.39
CA ALA A 255 -14.79 19.41 20.02
C ALA A 255 -15.19 18.32 19.01
N LYS A 256 -16.27 17.58 19.26
CA LYS A 256 -16.76 16.47 18.43
C LYS A 256 -17.47 16.92 17.13
N GLU A 257 -17.61 18.22 16.88
CA GLU A 257 -17.98 18.73 15.55
C GLU A 257 -16.86 18.46 14.53
N ILE A 258 -15.60 18.42 14.98
CA ILE A 258 -14.45 18.08 14.14
C ILE A 258 -14.53 16.56 13.84
N PRO A 259 -14.55 16.16 12.56
CA PRO A 259 -14.54 14.74 12.20
C PRO A 259 -13.42 13.98 12.87
N GLU A 260 -13.69 12.76 13.29
CA GLU A 260 -12.69 11.92 13.99
C GLU A 260 -11.46 11.67 13.13
N SER A 261 -11.64 11.51 11.81
CA SER A 261 -10.60 11.41 10.81
C SER A 261 -9.61 12.59 10.87
N ALA A 262 -10.10 13.80 10.97
CA ALA A 262 -9.30 15.01 11.05
C ALA A 262 -8.57 15.11 12.40
N ARG A 263 -9.21 14.72 13.51
CA ARG A 263 -8.58 14.68 14.85
C ARG A 263 -7.43 13.67 14.91
N ILE A 264 -7.59 12.52 14.25
CA ILE A 264 -6.54 11.49 14.10
C ILE A 264 -5.36 12.06 13.33
N VAL A 265 -5.60 12.69 12.18
CA VAL A 265 -4.54 13.22 11.31
C VAL A 265 -3.82 14.40 11.99
N ALA A 266 -4.53 15.28 12.69
CA ALA A 266 -3.90 16.38 13.44
C ALA A 266 -2.89 15.90 14.49
N LEU A 267 -3.20 14.82 15.23
CA LEU A 267 -2.26 14.21 16.19
C LEU A 267 -1.06 13.58 15.49
N ALA A 268 -1.31 12.82 14.40
CA ALA A 268 -0.27 12.14 13.63
C ALA A 268 0.70 13.14 12.99
N ASP A 269 0.18 14.22 12.39
CA ASP A 269 0.98 15.25 11.73
C ASP A 269 1.86 16.01 12.73
N VAL A 270 1.30 16.46 13.83
CA VAL A 270 2.09 17.15 14.88
C VAL A 270 3.15 16.22 15.45
N PHE A 271 2.84 14.94 15.68
CA PHE A 271 3.83 13.96 16.16
C PHE A 271 4.97 13.79 15.16
N ASP A 272 4.68 13.62 13.86
CA ASP A 272 5.70 13.51 12.82
C ASP A 272 6.53 14.79 12.75
N ALA A 273 5.89 15.95 12.70
CA ALA A 273 6.55 17.25 12.60
C ALA A 273 7.49 17.54 13.78
N LEU A 274 7.20 17.06 14.98
CA LEU A 274 8.05 17.23 16.16
C LEU A 274 9.13 16.16 16.28
N SER A 275 8.87 14.95 15.76
CA SER A 275 9.77 13.80 15.88
C SER A 275 10.86 13.73 14.80
N MET A 276 10.74 14.55 13.73
CA MET A 276 11.65 14.51 12.60
C MET A 276 12.56 15.74 12.55
N LYS A 277 13.80 15.51 12.04
CA LYS A 277 14.75 16.60 11.78
C LYS A 277 14.23 17.44 10.61
N ARG A 278 14.19 18.76 10.80
CA ARG A 278 13.90 19.74 9.75
C ARG A 278 15.11 20.66 9.56
N PRO A 279 15.26 21.35 8.42
CA PRO A 279 16.45 22.19 8.15
C PRO A 279 16.79 23.19 9.24
N TYR A 280 15.78 23.62 10.01
CA TYR A 280 15.91 24.64 11.07
C TYR A 280 15.58 24.13 12.48
N LYS A 281 15.36 22.80 12.66
CA LYS A 281 14.92 22.27 13.95
C LYS A 281 15.38 20.83 14.16
N GLU A 282 16.08 20.59 15.26
CA GLU A 282 16.38 19.23 15.72
C GLU A 282 15.11 18.52 16.23
N PRO A 283 15.04 17.18 16.07
CA PRO A 283 13.90 16.40 16.56
C PRO A 283 13.78 16.50 18.08
N TRP A 284 12.54 16.57 18.54
CA TRP A 284 12.29 16.52 19.99
C TRP A 284 12.43 15.09 20.50
N ALA A 285 12.88 14.96 21.76
CA ALA A 285 12.80 13.70 22.47
C ALA A 285 11.33 13.26 22.62
N THR A 286 11.08 11.97 22.54
CA THR A 286 9.71 11.40 22.59
C THR A 286 8.94 11.87 23.83
N ASP A 287 9.57 11.86 25.02
CA ASP A 287 8.93 12.31 26.27
C ASP A 287 8.48 13.76 26.20
N ARG A 288 9.28 14.63 25.56
CA ARG A 288 8.92 16.03 25.35
C ARG A 288 7.72 16.17 24.42
N ILE A 289 7.64 15.35 23.36
CA ILE A 289 6.48 15.34 22.45
C ILE A 289 5.24 14.92 23.21
N LEU A 290 5.32 13.84 24.00
CA LEU A 290 4.20 13.35 24.79
C LEU A 290 3.71 14.37 25.83
N SER A 291 4.63 15.09 26.48
CA SER A 291 4.27 16.20 27.38
C SER A 291 3.50 17.29 26.64
N TYR A 292 4.01 17.71 25.46
CA TYR A 292 3.35 18.70 24.63
C TYR A 292 1.93 18.28 24.21
N LEU A 293 1.75 17.02 23.78
CA LEU A 293 0.42 16.51 23.38
C LEU A 293 -0.55 16.52 24.57
N LYS A 294 -0.08 16.10 25.76
CA LYS A 294 -0.90 16.13 26.99
C LYS A 294 -1.27 17.54 27.43
N GLU A 295 -0.33 18.48 27.39
CA GLU A 295 -0.56 19.89 27.74
C GLU A 295 -1.55 20.58 26.79
N ASN A 296 -1.63 20.14 25.55
CA ASN A 296 -2.54 20.66 24.54
C ASN A 296 -3.83 19.82 24.35
N ALA A 297 -4.07 18.84 25.22
CA ALA A 297 -5.33 18.10 25.26
C ALA A 297 -6.48 19.05 25.72
N GLY A 298 -7.57 19.07 24.96
CA GLY A 298 -8.71 19.98 25.21
C GLY A 298 -8.55 21.38 24.62
N SER A 299 -7.37 21.75 24.12
CA SER A 299 -7.15 22.98 23.34
C SER A 299 -6.91 22.69 21.87
N HIS A 300 -5.79 22.08 21.54
CA HIS A 300 -5.46 21.67 20.17
C HIS A 300 -6.04 20.29 19.84
N PHE A 301 -5.84 19.33 20.73
CA PHE A 301 -6.18 17.94 20.48
C PHE A 301 -7.39 17.47 21.28
N ASP A 302 -8.03 16.42 20.78
CA ASP A 302 -9.08 15.71 21.49
C ASP A 302 -8.55 15.10 22.79
N PRO A 303 -9.09 15.50 23.96
CA PRO A 303 -8.62 15.02 25.25
C PRO A 303 -8.88 13.52 25.48
N GLU A 304 -9.86 12.92 24.80
CA GLU A 304 -10.13 11.47 24.87
C GLU A 304 -9.16 10.68 23.96
N MET A 305 -8.68 11.28 22.87
CA MET A 305 -7.79 10.63 21.88
C MET A 305 -6.31 10.68 22.30
N VAL A 306 -5.86 11.74 23.00
CA VAL A 306 -4.46 11.88 23.44
C VAL A 306 -3.99 10.70 24.30
N PRO A 307 -4.74 10.19 25.29
CA PRO A 307 -4.34 8.99 26.03
C PRO A 307 -4.22 7.74 25.15
N VAL A 308 -5.13 7.56 24.19
CA VAL A 308 -5.09 6.45 23.22
C VAL A 308 -3.81 6.53 22.40
N PHE A 309 -3.49 7.71 21.87
CA PHE A 309 -2.26 7.98 21.11
C PHE A 309 -1.01 7.64 21.95
N CYS A 310 -0.96 8.09 23.20
CA CYS A 310 0.15 7.79 24.11
C CYS A 310 0.32 6.27 24.31
N GLY A 311 -0.76 5.51 24.33
CA GLY A 311 -0.74 4.05 24.50
C GLY A 311 -0.10 3.30 23.31
N ILE A 312 -0.12 3.86 22.11
CA ILE A 312 0.43 3.23 20.91
C ILE A 312 1.81 3.75 20.50
N VAL A 313 2.43 4.63 21.30
CA VAL A 313 3.75 5.22 20.98
C VAL A 313 4.83 4.17 20.67
N PRO A 314 4.92 3.03 21.35
CA PRO A 314 5.88 1.99 20.96
C PRO A 314 5.72 1.54 19.50
N GLU A 315 4.49 1.33 19.03
CA GLU A 315 4.19 0.99 17.64
C GLU A 315 4.59 2.13 16.69
N LEU A 316 4.30 3.40 17.06
CA LEU A 316 4.68 4.55 16.24
C LEU A 316 6.20 4.69 16.09
N LEU A 317 6.97 4.38 17.14
CA LEU A 317 8.43 4.38 17.08
C LEU A 317 8.98 3.27 16.18
N GLU A 318 8.37 2.09 16.17
CA GLU A 318 8.72 1.03 15.22
C GLU A 318 8.43 1.45 13.77
N ILE A 319 7.27 2.04 13.51
CA ILE A 319 6.93 2.60 12.20
C ILE A 319 7.99 3.60 11.75
N ARG A 320 8.41 4.50 12.64
CA ARG A 320 9.45 5.50 12.34
C ARG A 320 10.78 4.85 11.95
N THR A 321 11.22 3.83 12.67
CA THR A 321 12.48 3.12 12.40
C THR A 321 12.45 2.45 11.02
N ARG A 322 11.38 1.74 10.69
CA ARG A 322 11.21 1.09 9.37
C ARG A 322 11.23 2.08 8.21
N SER A 323 10.75 3.31 8.40
CA SER A 323 10.77 4.33 7.36
C SER A 323 12.19 4.82 7.02
N HIS A 324 13.11 4.81 7.98
CA HIS A 324 14.51 5.14 7.75
C HIS A 324 15.23 4.07 6.91
N ASP A 325 14.96 2.80 7.17
CA ASP A 325 15.58 1.69 6.44
C ASP A 325 15.11 1.64 4.97
N ALA A 326 13.83 1.93 4.72
CA ALA A 326 13.27 1.96 3.37
C ALA A 326 13.84 3.10 2.49
N THR A 327 14.18 4.26 3.09
CA THR A 327 14.80 5.37 2.35
C THR A 327 16.28 5.16 2.11
N ALA A 328 17.01 4.47 2.98
CA ALA A 328 18.42 4.12 2.79
C ALA A 328 18.59 3.15 1.60
N THR A 329 17.71 2.17 1.46
CA THR A 329 17.75 1.19 0.34
C THR A 329 17.38 1.81 -1.01
N SER A 330 16.57 2.88 -1.04
CA SER A 330 16.18 3.57 -2.29
C SER A 330 17.22 4.58 -2.79
N ALA A 331 18.19 4.95 -1.97
CA ALA A 331 19.26 5.89 -2.34
C ALA A 331 20.48 5.19 -2.95
N GLU A 332 20.53 3.85 -2.94
CA GLU A 332 21.60 3.02 -3.50
C GLU A 332 21.26 2.39 -4.87
N LEU A 333 20.10 2.68 -5.45
CA LEU A 333 19.66 2.27 -6.79
C LEU A 333 19.53 3.48 -7.73
#